data_0caec307ad978ef3c9b6d9ded7f8ea52
#
_entry.id   0caec307ad978ef3c9b6d9ded7f8ea52
#
_cell.length_a   1.000
_cell.length_b   1.000
_cell.length_c   1.000
_cell.angle_alpha   90.00
_cell.angle_beta   90.00
_cell.angle_gamma   90.00
#
_symmetry.space_group_name_H-M   'P 1'
#
loop_
_entity.id
_entity.type
_entity.pdbx_description
1 polymer ?
#
loop_
_entity_poly.entity_id
_entity_poly.type
_entity_poly.pdbx_seq_one_letter_code
_entity_poly.pdbx_strand_id
1 'polypeptide(L)'
;GGMRPRHAELFASDLDTATLVKYIDRFLMFYIKTGDRLQRTSVWREKMEGGLEYIQQVVINDSLGIAEELEAQMQADIDAYQCEWKTTLSDPERLKRFKHFINSDKVDDNVVFVEERHQIRPATAEEKQGLAYNAIAAQADIELA
;
A
#
# COMPACT_ATOMS: atom_id res chain seq x y z
N GLY A 1 18.03 -8.23 7.41
CA GLY A 1 18.44 -6.90 7.81
C GLY A 1 18.32 -6.63 9.31
N GLY A 2 18.70 -5.48 9.72
CA GLY A 2 18.74 -5.07 11.13
C GLY A 2 20.09 -5.33 11.82
N MET A 3 20.15 -5.17 13.15
CA MET A 3 21.40 -5.30 13.92
C MET A 3 21.98 -6.72 13.90
N ARG A 4 21.18 -7.73 13.67
CA ARG A 4 21.58 -9.13 13.56
C ARG A 4 21.12 -9.68 12.22
N PRO A 5 21.86 -9.44 11.12
CA PRO A 5 21.48 -9.93 9.81
C PRO A 5 21.52 -11.47 9.78
N ARG A 6 20.53 -12.06 9.15
CA ARG A 6 20.44 -13.51 8.93
C ARG A 6 20.36 -13.79 7.43
N HIS A 7 20.99 -14.84 7.01
CA HIS A 7 20.81 -15.38 5.67
C HIS A 7 19.50 -16.13 5.56
N ALA A 8 18.96 -16.16 4.35
CA ALA A 8 17.87 -17.05 4.04
C ALA A 8 18.36 -18.51 4.12
N GLU A 9 17.48 -19.40 4.53
CA GLU A 9 17.72 -20.84 4.56
C GLU A 9 16.86 -21.52 3.49
N LEU A 10 17.32 -22.66 3.02
CA LEU A 10 16.57 -23.43 2.03
C LEU A 10 15.28 -23.98 2.67
N PHE A 11 14.15 -23.62 2.11
CA PHE A 11 12.85 -24.07 2.56
C PHE A 11 12.38 -25.35 1.86
N ALA A 12 12.51 -25.40 0.54
CA ALA A 12 12.21 -26.54 -0.31
C ALA A 12 12.96 -26.42 -1.63
N SER A 13 13.17 -27.53 -2.35
CA SER A 13 13.83 -27.58 -3.65
C SER A 13 12.98 -28.36 -4.66
N ASP A 14 13.32 -28.21 -5.93
CA ASP A 14 12.73 -28.98 -7.05
C ASP A 14 11.20 -28.87 -7.16
N LEU A 15 10.67 -27.69 -6.85
CA LEU A 15 9.24 -27.41 -6.89
C LEU A 15 8.79 -26.97 -8.29
N ASP A 16 7.63 -27.47 -8.72
CA ASP A 16 6.91 -26.85 -9.82
C ASP A 16 6.28 -25.50 -9.39
N THR A 17 5.90 -24.68 -10.38
CA THR A 17 5.38 -23.34 -10.12
C THR A 17 4.13 -23.32 -9.24
N ALA A 18 3.23 -24.26 -9.44
CA ALA A 18 1.97 -24.31 -8.68
C ALA A 18 2.23 -24.64 -7.21
N THR A 19 3.08 -25.60 -6.94
CA THR A 19 3.51 -25.98 -5.57
C THR A 19 4.29 -24.85 -4.90
N LEU A 20 5.18 -24.18 -5.64
CA LEU A 20 5.93 -23.02 -5.13
C LEU A 20 4.97 -21.91 -4.67
N VAL A 21 3.99 -21.53 -5.49
CA VAL A 21 3.01 -20.51 -5.14
C VAL A 21 2.23 -20.92 -3.89
N LYS A 22 1.74 -22.15 -3.82
CA LYS A 22 1.05 -22.64 -2.62
C LYS A 22 1.89 -22.54 -1.35
N TYR A 23 3.16 -22.89 -1.41
CA TYR A 23 4.02 -22.81 -0.23
C TYR A 23 4.31 -21.37 0.17
N ILE A 24 4.45 -20.45 -0.80
CA ILE A 24 4.57 -19.03 -0.53
C ILE A 24 3.30 -18.50 0.16
N ASP A 25 2.14 -18.81 -0.36
CA ASP A 25 0.85 -18.39 0.17
C ASP A 25 0.64 -18.88 1.60
N ARG A 26 0.83 -20.18 1.83
CA ARG A 26 0.73 -20.79 3.16
C ARG A 26 1.74 -20.18 4.14
N PHE A 27 2.98 -20.00 3.72
CA PHE A 27 4.02 -19.41 4.55
C PHE A 27 3.67 -17.96 4.96
N LEU A 28 3.27 -17.14 4.00
CA LEU A 28 2.91 -15.74 4.25
C LEU A 28 1.69 -15.64 5.18
N MET A 29 0.64 -16.42 4.91
CA MET A 29 -0.56 -16.40 5.75
C MET A 29 -0.29 -16.96 7.15
N PHE A 30 0.52 -18.03 7.27
CA PHE A 30 0.94 -18.56 8.57
C PHE A 30 1.74 -17.53 9.37
N TYR A 31 2.66 -16.81 8.72
CA TYR A 31 3.39 -15.72 9.34
C TYR A 31 2.46 -14.58 9.78
N ILE A 32 1.52 -14.15 8.95
CA ILE A 32 0.55 -13.09 9.28
C ILE A 32 -0.31 -13.47 10.49
N LYS A 33 -0.73 -14.75 10.57
CA LYS A 33 -1.57 -15.25 11.66
C LYS A 33 -0.82 -15.42 12.99
N THR A 34 0.45 -15.75 12.95
CA THR A 34 1.20 -16.15 14.15
C THR A 34 2.28 -15.15 14.56
N GLY A 35 2.61 -14.20 13.71
CA GLY A 35 3.58 -13.17 14.00
C GLY A 35 3.00 -12.04 14.85
N ASP A 36 3.83 -11.47 15.73
CA ASP A 36 3.48 -10.26 16.46
C ASP A 36 3.40 -9.05 15.52
N ARG A 37 2.63 -8.05 15.91
CA ARG A 37 2.54 -6.82 15.12
C ARG A 37 3.93 -6.22 14.88
N LEU A 38 4.23 -5.91 13.62
CA LEU A 38 5.52 -5.36 13.15
C LEU A 38 6.73 -6.29 13.37
N GLN A 39 6.51 -7.53 13.73
CA GLN A 39 7.57 -8.52 13.85
C GLN A 39 8.11 -8.90 12.47
N ARG A 40 9.43 -8.90 12.31
CA ARG A 40 10.07 -9.37 11.07
C ARG A 40 10.08 -10.89 11.00
N THR A 41 9.99 -11.43 9.81
CA THR A 41 10.00 -12.89 9.56
C THR A 41 11.21 -13.60 10.17
N SER A 42 12.40 -13.00 10.14
CA SER A 42 13.60 -13.57 10.75
C SER A 42 13.46 -13.72 12.27
N VAL A 43 12.88 -12.72 12.95
CA VAL A 43 12.65 -12.74 14.41
C VAL A 43 11.51 -13.70 14.77
N TRP A 44 10.44 -13.71 13.95
CA TRP A 44 9.32 -14.63 14.11
C TRP A 44 9.80 -16.09 14.03
N ARG A 45 10.57 -16.41 13.01
CA ARG A 45 11.13 -17.75 12.81
C ARG A 45 12.07 -18.15 13.98
N GLU A 46 12.92 -17.25 14.47
CA GLU A 46 13.83 -17.53 15.60
C GLU A 46 13.10 -17.77 16.93
N LYS A 47 11.96 -17.11 17.13
CA LYS A 47 11.13 -17.31 18.32
C LYS A 47 10.20 -18.53 18.22
N MET A 48 9.99 -19.06 17.03
CA MET A 48 9.12 -20.20 16.80
C MET A 48 9.77 -21.46 17.40
N GLU A 49 9.07 -22.15 18.28
CA GLU A 49 9.51 -23.43 18.78
C GLU A 49 9.60 -24.45 17.63
N GLY A 50 10.73 -25.13 17.49
CA GLY A 50 11.04 -25.98 16.34
C GLY A 50 11.55 -25.23 15.09
N GLY A 51 11.57 -23.89 15.10
CA GLY A 51 12.21 -23.08 14.08
C GLY A 51 11.73 -23.37 12.64
N LEU A 52 12.68 -23.46 11.71
CA LEU A 52 12.37 -23.69 10.30
C LEU A 52 11.71 -25.05 10.04
N GLU A 53 12.14 -26.08 10.74
CA GLU A 53 11.60 -27.45 10.58
C GLU A 53 10.11 -27.49 10.93
N TYR A 54 9.72 -26.82 12.00
CA TYR A 54 8.30 -26.72 12.36
C TYR A 54 7.48 -25.99 11.30
N ILE A 55 8.01 -24.89 10.77
CA ILE A 55 7.34 -24.13 9.71
C ILE A 55 7.19 -25.01 8.45
N GLN A 56 8.22 -25.79 8.09
CA GLN A 56 8.15 -26.75 6.98
C GLN A 56 7.08 -27.82 7.23
N GLN A 57 6.97 -28.36 8.45
CA GLN A 57 5.92 -29.32 8.79
C GLN A 57 4.51 -28.73 8.62
N VAL A 58 4.31 -27.47 8.99
CA VAL A 58 3.02 -26.80 8.85
C VAL A 58 2.71 -26.50 7.37
N VAL A 59 3.67 -25.89 6.66
CA VAL A 59 3.44 -25.38 5.29
C VAL A 59 3.44 -26.48 4.24
N ILE A 60 4.41 -27.42 4.35
CA ILE A 60 4.60 -28.48 3.35
C ILE A 60 3.69 -29.67 3.66
N ASN A 61 3.74 -30.15 4.90
CA ASN A 61 3.07 -31.40 5.31
C ASN A 61 1.69 -31.18 5.94
N ASP A 62 1.26 -29.92 6.05
CA ASP A 62 -0.03 -29.55 6.68
C ASP A 62 -0.25 -30.21 8.05
N SER A 63 0.79 -30.22 8.89
CA SER A 63 0.76 -30.89 10.18
C SER A 63 -0.33 -30.38 11.14
N LEU A 64 -0.85 -29.17 10.90
CA LEU A 64 -1.94 -28.57 11.67
C LEU A 64 -3.31 -28.71 11.01
N GLY A 65 -3.39 -29.21 9.76
CA GLY A 65 -4.63 -29.33 9.01
C GLY A 65 -5.25 -27.98 8.64
N ILE A 66 -4.44 -26.93 8.43
CA ILE A 66 -4.89 -25.56 8.16
C ILE A 66 -4.52 -25.06 6.75
N ALA A 67 -3.95 -25.90 5.90
CA ALA A 67 -3.46 -25.51 4.59
C ALA A 67 -4.55 -24.90 3.70
N GLU A 68 -5.73 -25.52 3.64
CA GLU A 68 -6.86 -25.01 2.87
C GLU A 68 -7.34 -23.65 3.39
N GLU A 69 -7.36 -23.46 4.71
CA GLU A 69 -7.74 -22.19 5.33
C GLU A 69 -6.75 -21.07 4.97
N LEU A 70 -5.44 -21.36 5.00
CA LEU A 70 -4.40 -20.41 4.64
C LEU A 70 -4.49 -20.02 3.15
N GLU A 71 -4.68 -21.00 2.26
CA GLU A 71 -4.86 -20.77 0.82
C GLU A 71 -6.14 -19.95 0.53
N ALA A 72 -7.25 -20.29 1.16
CA ALA A 72 -8.51 -19.56 0.98
C ALA A 72 -8.41 -18.12 1.45
N GLN A 73 -7.72 -17.87 2.55
CA GLN A 73 -7.52 -16.52 3.07
C GLN A 73 -6.62 -15.69 2.14
N MET A 74 -5.53 -16.27 1.63
CA MET A 74 -4.68 -15.60 0.65
C MET A 74 -5.47 -15.29 -0.63
N GLN A 75 -6.29 -16.21 -1.11
CA GLN A 75 -7.11 -15.98 -2.30
C GLN A 75 -8.11 -14.84 -2.07
N ALA A 76 -8.72 -14.76 -0.90
CA ALA A 76 -9.62 -13.65 -0.56
C ALA A 76 -8.89 -12.30 -0.55
N ASP A 77 -7.66 -12.25 -0.02
CA ASP A 77 -6.84 -11.05 -0.03
C ASP A 77 -6.41 -10.66 -1.46
N ILE A 78 -6.09 -11.63 -2.32
CA ILE A 78 -5.78 -11.41 -3.74
C ILE A 78 -7.00 -10.87 -4.48
N ASP A 79 -8.17 -11.44 -4.27
CA ASP A 79 -9.42 -11.03 -4.92
C ASP A 79 -9.87 -9.63 -4.48
N ALA A 80 -9.60 -9.27 -3.22
CA ALA A 80 -9.87 -7.94 -2.68
C ALA A 80 -8.80 -6.91 -3.08
N TYR A 81 -7.64 -7.34 -3.58
CA TYR A 81 -6.53 -6.45 -3.88
C TYR A 81 -6.85 -5.49 -5.03
N GLN A 82 -6.70 -4.22 -4.77
CA GLN A 82 -6.82 -3.16 -5.75
C GLN A 82 -5.51 -2.39 -5.86
N CYS A 83 -4.91 -2.39 -7.04
CA CYS A 83 -3.69 -1.65 -7.31
C CYS A 83 -3.98 -0.13 -7.31
N GLU A 84 -3.51 0.59 -6.32
CA GLU A 84 -3.69 2.04 -6.20
C GLU A 84 -3.13 2.81 -7.40
N TRP A 85 -2.00 2.38 -7.95
CA TRP A 85 -1.42 2.97 -9.15
C TRP A 85 -2.32 2.80 -10.36
N LYS A 86 -2.85 1.59 -10.58
CA LYS A 86 -3.77 1.33 -11.69
C LYS A 86 -5.05 2.16 -11.55
N THR A 87 -5.58 2.25 -10.34
CA THR A 87 -6.75 3.08 -10.03
C THR A 87 -6.46 4.56 -10.29
N THR A 88 -5.32 5.06 -9.84
CA THR A 88 -4.90 6.45 -10.07
C THR A 88 -4.70 6.76 -11.55
N LEU A 89 -4.06 5.85 -12.30
CA LEU A 89 -3.85 6.03 -13.74
C LEU A 89 -5.16 6.01 -14.54
N SER A 90 -6.18 5.33 -14.02
CA SER A 90 -7.51 5.24 -14.65
C SER A 90 -8.42 6.41 -14.30
N ASP A 91 -8.04 7.23 -13.29
CA ASP A 91 -8.80 8.38 -12.81
C ASP A 91 -8.15 9.69 -13.30
N PRO A 92 -8.74 10.41 -14.28
CA PRO A 92 -8.17 11.65 -14.82
C PRO A 92 -7.98 12.74 -13.75
N GLU A 93 -8.83 12.81 -12.74
CA GLU A 93 -8.73 13.81 -11.70
C GLU A 93 -7.56 13.53 -10.75
N ARG A 94 -7.35 12.26 -10.40
CA ARG A 94 -6.18 11.85 -9.62
C ARG A 94 -4.89 12.01 -10.43
N LEU A 95 -4.94 11.72 -11.73
CA LEU A 95 -3.78 11.79 -12.62
C LEU A 95 -3.26 13.24 -12.78
N LYS A 96 -4.12 14.25 -12.68
CA LYS A 96 -3.72 15.66 -12.73
C LYS A 96 -2.63 15.98 -11.72
N ARG A 97 -2.65 15.36 -10.52
CA ARG A 97 -1.67 15.59 -9.46
C ARG A 97 -0.24 15.16 -9.83
N PHE A 98 -0.09 14.29 -10.82
CA PHE A 98 1.20 13.73 -11.22
C PHE A 98 1.70 14.28 -12.56
N LYS A 99 0.93 15.14 -13.22
CA LYS A 99 1.33 15.76 -14.49
C LYS A 99 2.13 17.04 -14.34
N HIS A 100 2.24 17.54 -13.13
CA HIS A 100 2.94 18.79 -12.85
C HIS A 100 4.38 18.52 -12.41
N PHE A 101 5.31 19.24 -13.02
CA PHE A 101 6.72 19.18 -12.65
C PHE A 101 7.07 20.41 -11.78
N ILE A 102 7.77 20.19 -10.68
CA ILE A 102 8.15 21.22 -9.71
C ILE A 102 8.89 22.40 -10.36
N ASN A 103 9.68 22.13 -11.42
CA ASN A 103 10.44 23.14 -12.16
C ASN A 103 9.76 23.54 -13.49
N SER A 104 8.47 23.40 -13.59
CA SER A 104 7.71 23.82 -14.78
C SER A 104 7.34 25.30 -14.67
N ASP A 105 7.51 26.03 -15.77
CA ASP A 105 7.02 27.41 -15.89
C ASP A 105 5.49 27.51 -16.01
N LYS A 106 4.83 26.35 -16.11
CA LYS A 106 3.37 26.28 -16.17
C LYS A 106 2.78 26.33 -14.78
N VAL A 107 1.77 27.17 -14.62
CA VAL A 107 0.97 27.19 -13.39
C VAL A 107 0.24 25.84 -13.22
N ASP A 108 0.26 25.30 -12.02
CA ASP A 108 -0.50 24.09 -11.70
C ASP A 108 -1.96 24.44 -11.45
N ASP A 109 -2.84 24.07 -12.35
CA ASP A 109 -4.28 24.30 -12.25
C ASP A 109 -4.92 23.63 -11.01
N ASN A 110 -4.20 22.70 -10.37
CA ASN A 110 -4.67 22.01 -9.15
C ASN A 110 -4.25 22.73 -7.87
N VAL A 111 -3.32 23.69 -7.96
CA VAL A 111 -2.81 24.41 -6.81
C VAL A 111 -3.26 25.87 -6.90
N VAL A 112 -4.08 26.28 -5.95
CA VAL A 112 -4.42 27.68 -5.75
C VAL A 112 -3.38 28.29 -4.81
N PHE A 113 -2.77 29.39 -5.23
CA PHE A 113 -1.79 30.10 -4.43
C PHE A 113 -2.42 31.32 -3.76
N VAL A 114 -2.01 31.59 -2.54
CA VAL A 114 -2.37 32.77 -1.78
C VAL A 114 -1.09 33.49 -1.33
N GLU A 115 -1.17 34.81 -1.20
CA GLU A 115 -0.08 35.60 -0.67
C GLU A 115 -0.22 35.77 0.84
N GLU A 116 0.85 35.44 1.57
CA GLU A 116 0.95 35.66 3.01
C GLU A 116 2.32 36.29 3.33
N ARG A 117 2.33 37.46 3.96
CA ARG A 117 3.56 38.16 4.34
C ARG A 117 4.51 38.42 3.15
N HIS A 118 3.95 38.76 2.00
CA HIS A 118 4.68 38.95 0.73
C HIS A 118 5.37 37.71 0.18
N GLN A 119 4.89 36.52 0.59
CA GLN A 119 5.33 35.23 0.04
C GLN A 119 4.13 34.45 -0.49
N ILE A 120 4.35 33.80 -1.62
CA ILE A 120 3.33 32.94 -2.24
C ILE A 120 3.41 31.56 -1.61
N ARG A 121 2.28 31.04 -1.10
CA ARG A 121 2.14 29.67 -0.63
C ARG A 121 0.88 29.01 -1.19
N PRO A 122 0.84 27.66 -1.22
CA PRO A 122 -0.39 26.97 -1.55
C PRO A 122 -1.51 27.29 -0.56
N ALA A 123 -2.72 27.48 -1.07
CA ALA A 123 -3.91 27.69 -0.26
C ALA A 123 -4.30 26.42 0.49
N THR A 124 -4.76 26.56 1.74
CA THR A 124 -5.37 25.47 2.51
C THR A 124 -6.71 25.06 1.91
N ALA A 125 -7.27 23.92 2.35
CA ALA A 125 -8.58 23.46 1.88
C ALA A 125 -9.70 24.47 2.22
N GLU A 126 -9.63 25.11 3.39
CA GLU A 126 -10.60 26.10 3.83
C GLU A 126 -10.51 27.38 3.00
N GLU A 127 -9.29 27.85 2.74
CA GLU A 127 -9.03 29.02 1.88
C GLU A 127 -9.50 28.79 0.44
N LYS A 128 -9.32 27.59 -0.11
CA LYS A 128 -9.83 27.20 -1.43
C LYS A 128 -11.34 27.28 -1.49
N GLN A 129 -12.04 26.80 -0.46
CA GLN A 129 -13.50 26.90 -0.38
C GLN A 129 -13.98 28.35 -0.31
N GLY A 130 -13.30 29.20 0.47
CA GLY A 130 -13.60 30.62 0.57
C GLY A 130 -13.39 31.35 -0.75
N LEU A 131 -12.32 31.06 -1.48
CA LEU A 131 -12.05 31.67 -2.79
C LEU A 131 -13.08 31.24 -3.85
N ALA A 132 -13.50 29.98 -3.85
CA ALA A 132 -14.54 29.48 -4.75
C ALA A 132 -15.90 30.15 -4.46
N TYR A 133 -16.24 30.35 -3.19
CA TYR A 133 -17.45 31.05 -2.79
C TYR A 133 -17.44 32.50 -3.23
N ASN A 134 -16.34 33.21 -3.05
CA ASN A 134 -16.22 34.63 -3.46
C ASN A 134 -16.26 34.79 -4.98
N ALA A 135 -15.72 33.85 -5.75
CA ALA A 135 -15.79 33.86 -7.20
C ALA A 135 -17.24 33.65 -7.71
N ILE A 136 -18.00 32.79 -7.07
CA ILE A 136 -19.42 32.56 -7.38
C ILE A 136 -20.26 33.79 -7.03
N ALA A 137 -20.01 34.38 -5.87
CA ALA A 137 -20.73 35.58 -5.42
C ALA A 137 -20.46 36.77 -6.36
N ALA A 138 -19.21 36.97 -6.78
CA ALA A 138 -18.84 38.02 -7.72
C ALA A 138 -19.48 37.85 -9.11
N GLN A 139 -19.68 36.59 -9.58
CA GLN A 139 -20.42 36.32 -10.81
C GLN A 139 -21.92 36.62 -10.67
N ALA A 140 -22.52 36.30 -9.55
CA ALA A 140 -23.94 36.57 -9.30
C ALA A 140 -24.25 38.08 -9.23
N ASP A 141 -23.33 38.89 -8.71
CA ASP A 141 -23.47 40.35 -8.69
C ASP A 141 -23.35 40.99 -10.07
N ILE A 142 -22.67 40.34 -11.02
CA ILE A 142 -22.55 40.83 -12.41
C ILE A 142 -23.83 40.52 -13.22
N GLU A 143 -24.55 39.43 -12.93
CA GLU A 143 -25.80 39.07 -13.61
C GLU A 143 -27.02 39.91 -13.13
N LEU A 144 -26.88 40.62 -12.02
CA LEU A 144 -27.93 41.47 -11.42
C LEU A 144 -27.76 42.95 -11.72
N ALA A 145 -26.74 43.38 -12.41
CA ALA A 145 -26.41 44.74 -12.81
C ALA A 145 -26.65 44.98 -14.29
#